data_672ee956156f6557a99468441e4812ca
#
_entry.id   672ee956156f6557a99468441e4812ca
#
_cell.length_a   1.000
_cell.length_b   1.000
_cell.length_c   1.000
_cell.angle_alpha   90.00
_cell.angle_beta   90.00
_cell.angle_gamma   90.00
#
_symmetry.space_group_name_H-M   'P 1'
#
loop_
_entity.id
_entity.type
_entity.pdbx_description
1 polymer ?
#
loop_
_entity_poly.entity_id
_entity_poly.type
_entity_poly.pdbx_seq_one_letter_code
_entity_poly.pdbx_strand_id
1 'polypeptide(L)'
;KIGHGLPFGENEFVYHGKKYEKIATMIYEHIYNTKVGEFGLIPYQHDKTDIYNIDYLGASPDGISMCLTLDFKPNPMAGIMLEIKCPFKRVIKTSGEIDGEICPHYYWVQCQVQMAVTKLDKCHFWQCNIVEIKQHEWEPDDNDCIFTVEQGERKPIEKKITRGCVIELMPKKKPDSAAQYDKKEWYAKYIYPSNLMQTCMEYRNWIKYMEKNWDTLYPEYKENYVYNGPRYWKLANCHNVLIHRDI
;
A
#
# COMPACT_ATOMS: atom_id res chain seq x y z
N LYS A 1 -9.63 -14.97 -14.75
CA LYS A 1 -8.96 -15.64 -15.89
C LYS A 1 -9.35 -17.13 -15.86
N ILE A 2 -9.93 -17.64 -16.93
CA ILE A 2 -10.46 -19.01 -17.03
C ILE A 2 -9.34 -20.01 -17.45
N GLY A 3 -8.10 -19.81 -17.04
CA GLY A 3 -7.02 -20.77 -17.22
C GLY A 3 -6.36 -20.86 -18.61
N HIS A 4 -6.86 -20.13 -19.63
CA HIS A 4 -6.35 -20.19 -21.00
C HIS A 4 -5.74 -18.86 -21.50
N GLY A 5 -5.52 -17.89 -20.65
CA GLY A 5 -4.87 -16.62 -21.01
C GLY A 5 -3.36 -16.72 -20.97
N LEU A 6 -2.69 -15.93 -21.80
CA LEU A 6 -1.24 -15.68 -21.64
C LEU A 6 -0.93 -15.22 -20.22
N PRO A 7 0.25 -15.56 -19.66
CA PRO A 7 0.68 -15.05 -18.37
C PRO A 7 0.53 -13.52 -18.34
N PHE A 8 0.03 -12.98 -17.23
CA PHE A 8 0.00 -11.53 -17.05
C PHE A 8 1.44 -11.05 -16.95
N GLY A 9 1.86 -10.25 -17.94
CA GLY A 9 3.19 -9.67 -17.94
C GLY A 9 3.32 -8.59 -16.89
N GLU A 10 4.38 -8.63 -16.12
CA GLU A 10 4.75 -7.55 -15.21
C GLU A 10 5.25 -6.33 -16.02
N ASN A 11 5.18 -5.16 -15.43
CA ASN A 11 5.76 -3.95 -15.98
C ASN A 11 6.18 -2.99 -14.85
N GLU A 12 6.88 -1.92 -15.20
CA GLU A 12 7.40 -0.97 -14.22
C GLU A 12 6.30 -0.33 -13.34
N PHE A 13 5.09 -0.15 -13.87
CA PHE A 13 3.96 0.45 -13.15
C PHE A 13 3.38 -0.51 -12.11
N VAL A 14 3.17 -1.77 -12.50
CA VAL A 14 2.68 -2.83 -11.61
C VAL A 14 3.70 -3.13 -10.51
N TYR A 15 4.97 -3.22 -10.89
CA TYR A 15 6.08 -3.43 -9.97
C TYR A 15 6.16 -2.31 -8.92
N HIS A 16 6.07 -1.05 -9.34
CA HIS A 16 6.08 0.10 -8.44
C HIS A 16 4.88 0.09 -7.49
N GLY A 17 3.68 -0.18 -8.01
CA GLY A 17 2.46 -0.30 -7.21
C GLY A 17 2.59 -1.35 -6.12
N LYS A 18 2.95 -2.58 -6.47
CA LYS A 18 3.16 -3.68 -5.52
C LYS A 18 4.20 -3.37 -4.44
N LYS A 19 5.26 -2.65 -4.81
CA LYS A 19 6.32 -2.25 -3.88
C LYS A 19 5.85 -1.27 -2.83
N TYR A 20 5.01 -0.32 -3.20
CA TYR A 20 4.66 0.81 -2.32
C TYR A 20 3.26 0.78 -1.73
N GLU A 21 2.40 -0.15 -2.14
CA GLU A 21 1.04 -0.29 -1.61
C GLU A 21 1.02 -0.45 -0.08
N LYS A 22 1.87 -1.32 0.46
CA LYS A 22 1.98 -1.49 1.92
C LYS A 22 2.45 -0.23 2.64
N ILE A 23 3.39 0.51 2.05
CA ILE A 23 3.85 1.80 2.59
C ILE A 23 2.72 2.82 2.55
N ALA A 24 1.96 2.88 1.45
CA ALA A 24 0.80 3.77 1.33
C ALA A 24 -0.29 3.44 2.36
N THR A 25 -0.51 2.14 2.64
CA THR A 25 -1.40 1.69 3.74
C THR A 25 -0.91 2.22 5.08
N MET A 26 0.38 2.04 5.41
CA MET A 26 0.96 2.49 6.68
C MET A 26 0.89 4.02 6.83
N ILE A 27 1.10 4.76 5.75
CA ILE A 27 0.96 6.23 5.76
C ILE A 27 -0.51 6.61 6.02
N TYR A 28 -1.46 5.93 5.37
CA TYR A 28 -2.89 6.15 5.60
C TYR A 28 -3.27 5.87 7.04
N GLU A 29 -2.88 4.70 7.57
CA GLU A 29 -3.14 4.30 8.96
C GLU A 29 -2.64 5.37 9.95
N HIS A 30 -1.43 5.91 9.69
CA HIS A 30 -0.85 6.93 10.55
C HIS A 30 -1.58 8.28 10.47
N ILE A 31 -1.89 8.76 9.25
CA ILE A 31 -2.54 10.07 9.04
C ILE A 31 -3.95 10.07 9.63
N TYR A 32 -4.68 8.97 9.47
CA TYR A 32 -6.08 8.87 9.87
C TYR A 32 -6.29 8.19 11.22
N ASN A 33 -5.20 7.81 11.91
CA ASN A 33 -5.24 7.06 13.17
C ASN A 33 -6.22 5.88 13.09
N THR A 34 -6.10 5.07 12.04
CA THR A 34 -6.97 3.92 11.78
C THR A 34 -6.15 2.68 11.53
N LYS A 35 -6.70 1.51 11.84
CA LYS A 35 -6.14 0.23 11.42
C LYS A 35 -6.86 -0.23 10.16
N VAL A 36 -6.11 -0.70 9.16
CA VAL A 36 -6.65 -1.24 7.91
C VAL A 36 -6.51 -2.77 7.93
N GLY A 37 -7.61 -3.46 7.69
CA GLY A 37 -7.65 -4.91 7.53
C GLY A 37 -7.63 -5.30 6.06
N GLU A 38 -6.86 -6.33 5.72
CA GLU A 38 -6.83 -6.97 4.41
C GLU A 38 -7.73 -8.21 4.44
N PHE A 39 -8.64 -8.37 3.48
CA PHE A 39 -9.65 -9.44 3.48
C PHE A 39 -9.52 -10.40 2.29
N GLY A 40 -8.62 -10.11 1.35
CA GLY A 40 -8.47 -10.90 0.14
C GLY A 40 -9.71 -10.83 -0.76
N LEU A 41 -10.00 -11.93 -1.46
CA LEU A 41 -11.16 -12.00 -2.35
C LEU A 41 -12.44 -12.22 -1.55
N ILE A 42 -13.36 -11.26 -1.63
CA ILE A 42 -14.70 -11.31 -1.03
C ILE A 42 -15.67 -11.69 -2.15
N PRO A 43 -16.39 -12.84 -2.06
CA PRO A 43 -17.41 -13.20 -3.03
C PRO A 43 -18.66 -12.35 -2.81
N TYR A 44 -19.37 -12.03 -3.91
CA TYR A 44 -20.67 -11.39 -3.83
C TYR A 44 -21.66 -12.31 -3.11
N GLN A 45 -22.38 -11.76 -2.15
CA GLN A 45 -23.44 -12.47 -1.44
C GLN A 45 -24.79 -12.00 -1.92
N HIS A 46 -25.54 -12.92 -2.52
CA HIS A 46 -26.89 -12.64 -2.98
C HIS A 46 -27.84 -12.31 -1.82
N ASP A 47 -28.64 -11.29 -2.03
CA ASP A 47 -29.85 -11.08 -1.27
C ASP A 47 -31.01 -11.81 -1.95
N LYS A 48 -32.04 -12.19 -1.17
CA LYS A 48 -33.23 -12.90 -1.70
C LYS A 48 -33.97 -12.07 -2.76
N THR A 49 -33.67 -10.79 -2.85
CA THR A 49 -34.27 -9.84 -3.80
C THR A 49 -33.46 -9.66 -5.08
N ASP A 50 -32.25 -10.24 -5.14
CA ASP A 50 -31.39 -10.12 -6.31
C ASP A 50 -32.02 -10.89 -7.48
N ILE A 51 -32.35 -10.17 -8.54
CA ILE A 51 -32.94 -10.73 -9.77
C ILE A 51 -31.86 -11.29 -10.72
N TYR A 52 -30.58 -10.98 -10.48
CA TYR A 52 -29.45 -11.44 -11.28
C TYR A 52 -28.63 -12.47 -10.51
N ASN A 53 -28.37 -13.60 -11.15
CA ASN A 53 -27.44 -14.59 -10.61
C ASN A 53 -26.01 -14.22 -11.04
N ILE A 54 -25.25 -13.59 -10.11
CA ILE A 54 -23.87 -13.15 -10.32
C ILE A 54 -22.90 -13.83 -9.35
N ASP A 55 -23.11 -15.13 -9.09
CA ASP A 55 -22.27 -15.96 -8.18
C ASP A 55 -20.78 -15.93 -8.50
N TYR A 56 -20.41 -15.56 -9.72
CA TYR A 56 -19.02 -15.42 -10.16
C TYR A 56 -18.39 -14.07 -9.83
N LEU A 57 -19.16 -13.12 -9.27
CA LEU A 57 -18.63 -11.80 -8.94
C LEU A 57 -17.93 -11.84 -7.57
N GLY A 58 -16.76 -11.25 -7.51
CA GLY A 58 -16.01 -11.05 -6.30
C GLY A 58 -15.17 -9.78 -6.38
N ALA A 59 -14.75 -9.27 -5.23
CA ALA A 59 -13.91 -8.10 -5.12
C ALA A 59 -12.79 -8.32 -4.10
N SER A 60 -11.64 -7.71 -4.34
CA SER A 60 -10.51 -7.69 -3.42
C SER A 60 -10.12 -6.24 -3.19
N PRO A 61 -10.77 -5.54 -2.26
CA PRO A 61 -10.36 -4.19 -1.88
C PRO A 61 -8.96 -4.22 -1.26
N ASP A 62 -8.19 -3.15 -1.42
CA ASP A 62 -6.85 -3.04 -0.82
C ASP A 62 -6.91 -2.99 0.70
N GLY A 63 -8.06 -2.62 1.27
CA GLY A 63 -8.33 -2.72 2.69
C GLY A 63 -9.69 -2.18 3.10
N ILE A 64 -10.01 -2.40 4.38
CA ILE A 64 -11.19 -1.82 5.04
C ILE A 64 -10.75 -1.30 6.40
N SER A 65 -11.14 -0.08 6.75
CA SER A 65 -10.87 0.51 8.06
C SER A 65 -11.56 -0.30 9.17
N MET A 66 -10.76 -0.77 10.13
CA MET A 66 -11.20 -1.62 11.24
C MET A 66 -11.94 -0.80 12.32
N CYS A 67 -12.60 -1.52 13.23
CA CYS A 67 -13.39 -0.90 14.30
C CYS A 67 -12.58 -0.18 15.39
N LEU A 68 -11.26 -0.39 15.42
CA LEU A 68 -10.35 0.26 16.37
C LEU A 68 -9.32 1.13 15.66
N THR A 69 -8.97 2.23 16.28
CA THR A 69 -7.85 3.11 15.91
C THR A 69 -6.51 2.47 16.29
N LEU A 70 -5.38 3.08 15.88
CA LEU A 70 -4.04 2.61 16.27
C LEU A 70 -3.80 2.68 17.78
N ASP A 71 -4.48 3.56 18.49
CA ASP A 71 -4.44 3.71 19.95
C ASP A 71 -5.60 2.96 20.66
N PHE A 72 -6.19 1.96 19.99
CA PHE A 72 -7.22 1.05 20.53
C PHE A 72 -8.52 1.72 20.98
N LYS A 73 -8.86 2.86 20.41
CA LYS A 73 -10.16 3.52 20.63
C LYS A 73 -11.17 3.16 19.54
N PRO A 74 -12.47 3.37 19.76
CA PRO A 74 -13.47 3.23 18.69
C PRO A 74 -13.11 4.10 17.49
N ASN A 75 -13.14 3.50 16.30
CA ASN A 75 -12.75 4.16 15.08
C ASN A 75 -13.97 4.76 14.36
N PRO A 76 -14.07 6.08 14.22
CA PRO A 76 -15.19 6.71 13.50
C PRO A 76 -15.18 6.40 11.99
N MET A 77 -14.07 5.90 11.45
CA MET A 77 -13.91 5.51 10.05
C MET A 77 -14.15 4.01 9.82
N ALA A 78 -14.62 3.27 10.83
CA ALA A 78 -14.89 1.83 10.69
C ALA A 78 -15.81 1.53 9.48
N GLY A 79 -15.43 0.56 8.65
CA GLY A 79 -16.18 0.15 7.48
C GLY A 79 -15.96 1.03 6.23
N ILE A 80 -15.08 2.03 6.27
CA ILE A 80 -14.67 2.73 5.04
C ILE A 80 -13.71 1.81 4.28
N MET A 81 -14.07 1.48 3.04
CA MET A 81 -13.22 0.74 2.12
C MET A 81 -12.05 1.60 1.66
N LEU A 82 -10.94 0.98 1.34
CA LEU A 82 -9.73 1.64 0.87
C LEU A 82 -9.33 1.05 -0.49
N GLU A 83 -9.16 1.92 -1.47
CA GLU A 83 -8.55 1.64 -2.76
C GLU A 83 -7.29 2.49 -2.89
N ILE A 84 -6.13 1.83 -3.01
CA ILE A 84 -4.81 2.47 -2.98
C ILE A 84 -4.24 2.57 -4.38
N LYS A 85 -3.69 3.73 -4.72
CA LYS A 85 -2.90 3.88 -5.95
C LYS A 85 -1.56 4.55 -5.65
N CYS A 86 -0.49 3.86 -6.01
CA CYS A 86 0.88 4.37 -5.98
C CYS A 86 1.35 4.61 -7.42
N PRO A 87 0.99 5.73 -8.06
CA PRO A 87 1.35 5.97 -9.45
C PRO A 87 2.85 6.19 -9.61
N PHE A 88 3.46 5.50 -10.58
CA PHE A 88 4.89 5.64 -10.89
C PHE A 88 5.21 6.94 -11.63
N LYS A 89 4.38 7.30 -12.63
CA LYS A 89 4.60 8.49 -13.47
C LYS A 89 3.40 9.43 -13.55
N ARG A 90 2.22 8.95 -13.17
CA ARG A 90 1.00 9.76 -13.25
C ARG A 90 1.00 10.83 -12.16
N VAL A 91 0.71 12.06 -12.56
CA VAL A 91 0.50 13.16 -11.61
C VAL A 91 -0.83 12.96 -10.90
N ILE A 92 -0.82 13.10 -9.58
CA ILE A 92 -2.03 13.06 -8.75
C ILE A 92 -2.75 14.40 -8.90
N LYS A 93 -3.98 14.36 -9.40
CA LYS A 93 -4.87 15.51 -9.41
C LYS A 93 -5.57 15.62 -8.06
N THR A 94 -5.61 16.81 -7.50
CA THR A 94 -6.16 17.10 -6.16
C THR A 94 -7.38 18.02 -6.20
N SER A 95 -7.79 18.43 -7.37
CA SER A 95 -8.95 19.29 -7.62
C SER A 95 -9.65 18.88 -8.90
N GLY A 96 -10.94 19.24 -9.01
CA GLY A 96 -11.80 18.85 -10.12
C GLY A 96 -12.89 17.87 -9.70
N GLU A 97 -13.55 17.28 -10.68
CA GLU A 97 -14.57 16.26 -10.43
C GLU A 97 -13.96 14.98 -9.91
N ILE A 98 -14.67 14.29 -8.99
CA ILE A 98 -14.19 13.04 -8.38
C ILE A 98 -14.08 11.98 -9.46
N ASP A 99 -15.16 11.72 -10.20
CA ASP A 99 -15.16 10.77 -11.31
C ASP A 99 -14.51 11.39 -12.56
N GLY A 100 -13.50 10.75 -13.07
CA GLY A 100 -12.78 11.10 -14.29
C GLY A 100 -11.57 12.00 -14.09
N GLU A 101 -11.59 12.97 -13.14
CA GLU A 101 -10.46 13.86 -12.93
C GLU A 101 -9.56 13.46 -11.77
N ILE A 102 -10.08 13.45 -10.53
CA ILE A 102 -9.32 13.06 -9.33
C ILE A 102 -9.14 11.54 -9.32
N CYS A 103 -10.24 10.80 -9.48
CA CYS A 103 -10.27 9.35 -9.64
C CYS A 103 -10.57 9.03 -11.12
N PRO A 104 -9.60 8.55 -11.92
CA PRO A 104 -9.86 8.13 -13.29
C PRO A 104 -11.06 7.18 -13.35
N HIS A 105 -11.95 7.37 -14.33
CA HIS A 105 -13.25 6.69 -14.41
C HIS A 105 -13.17 5.17 -14.21
N TYR A 106 -12.16 4.51 -14.77
CA TYR A 106 -11.99 3.06 -14.60
C TYR A 106 -11.66 2.64 -13.16
N TYR A 107 -11.01 3.50 -12.36
CA TYR A 107 -10.82 3.27 -10.92
C TYR A 107 -12.09 3.60 -10.13
N TRP A 108 -12.82 4.64 -10.55
CA TRP A 108 -14.11 4.94 -9.95
C TRP A 108 -15.09 3.76 -10.11
N VAL A 109 -15.20 3.18 -11.32
CA VAL A 109 -15.98 1.96 -11.58
C VAL A 109 -15.48 0.80 -10.71
N GLN A 110 -14.17 0.62 -10.57
CA GLN A 110 -13.60 -0.40 -9.68
C GLN A 110 -14.09 -0.21 -8.24
N CYS A 111 -14.02 1.02 -7.70
CA CYS A 111 -14.52 1.34 -6.35
C CYS A 111 -16.01 1.04 -6.21
N GLN A 112 -16.84 1.39 -7.21
CA GLN A 112 -18.29 1.11 -7.20
C GLN A 112 -18.57 -0.40 -7.15
N VAL A 113 -17.91 -1.19 -7.98
CA VAL A 113 -18.07 -2.65 -8.00
C VAL A 113 -17.62 -3.26 -6.67
N GLN A 114 -16.50 -2.82 -6.13
CA GLN A 114 -16.00 -3.31 -4.85
C GLN A 114 -16.95 -2.96 -3.70
N MET A 115 -17.47 -1.73 -3.65
CA MET A 115 -18.48 -1.33 -2.66
C MET A 115 -19.78 -2.11 -2.78
N ALA A 116 -20.24 -2.39 -4.01
CA ALA A 116 -21.42 -3.22 -4.24
C ALA A 116 -21.22 -4.64 -3.71
N VAL A 117 -20.06 -5.26 -3.98
CA VAL A 117 -19.73 -6.61 -3.51
C VAL A 117 -19.61 -6.68 -1.99
N THR A 118 -18.94 -5.72 -1.38
CA THR A 118 -18.72 -5.66 0.07
C THR A 118 -19.90 -5.12 0.86
N LYS A 119 -20.91 -4.57 0.17
CA LYS A 119 -22.07 -3.89 0.75
C LYS A 119 -21.68 -2.69 1.64
N LEU A 120 -20.56 -2.06 1.31
CA LEU A 120 -20.09 -0.84 1.95
C LEU A 120 -20.52 0.38 1.12
N ASP A 121 -20.75 1.51 1.78
CA ASP A 121 -21.28 2.72 1.14
C ASP A 121 -20.23 3.80 0.89
N LYS A 122 -19.02 3.60 1.40
CA LYS A 122 -17.94 4.59 1.35
C LYS A 122 -16.61 3.95 1.01
N CYS A 123 -15.87 4.60 0.11
CA CYS A 123 -14.51 4.23 -0.25
C CYS A 123 -13.61 5.45 -0.21
N HIS A 124 -12.47 5.34 0.46
CA HIS A 124 -11.36 6.28 0.31
C HIS A 124 -10.50 5.86 -0.87
N PHE A 125 -10.48 6.68 -1.92
CA PHE A 125 -9.54 6.55 -3.01
C PHE A 125 -8.25 7.26 -2.62
N TRP A 126 -7.29 6.48 -2.14
CA TRP A 126 -6.05 6.95 -1.56
C TRP A 126 -4.91 6.89 -2.57
N GLN A 127 -4.32 8.01 -2.88
CA GLN A 127 -3.24 8.14 -3.85
C GLN A 127 -1.95 8.60 -3.16
N CYS A 128 -0.84 7.89 -3.38
CA CYS A 128 0.47 8.22 -2.84
C CYS A 128 1.51 8.26 -3.96
N ASN A 129 2.11 9.43 -4.18
CA ASN A 129 3.28 9.55 -5.04
C ASN A 129 4.53 9.31 -4.18
N ILE A 130 5.00 8.07 -4.19
CA ILE A 130 6.20 7.63 -3.48
C ILE A 130 7.34 7.54 -4.48
N VAL A 131 8.42 8.24 -4.22
CA VAL A 131 9.58 8.35 -5.11
C VAL A 131 10.79 7.69 -4.47
N GLU A 132 11.49 6.86 -5.24
CA GLU A 132 12.77 6.30 -4.80
C GLU A 132 13.84 7.39 -4.80
N ILE A 133 14.66 7.37 -3.75
CA ILE A 133 15.77 8.30 -3.56
C ILE A 133 17.06 7.54 -3.22
N LYS A 134 18.18 8.17 -3.41
CA LYS A 134 19.46 7.59 -3.04
C LYS A 134 19.69 7.71 -1.53
N GLN A 135 20.58 6.87 -1.00
CA GLN A 135 20.93 6.87 0.41
C GLN A 135 21.34 8.25 0.93
N HIS A 136 22.19 8.97 0.21
CA HIS A 136 22.68 10.29 0.63
C HIS A 136 21.58 11.38 0.62
N GLU A 137 20.50 11.19 -0.15
CA GLU A 137 19.32 12.07 -0.13
C GLU A 137 18.36 11.68 1.00
N TRP A 138 18.47 10.43 1.47
CA TRP A 138 17.62 9.89 2.51
C TRP A 138 18.17 10.20 3.90
N GLU A 139 19.49 10.29 4.07
CA GLU A 139 20.15 10.60 5.34
C GLU A 139 19.97 12.09 5.66
N PRO A 140 18.93 12.46 6.42
CA PRO A 140 18.71 13.85 6.80
C PRO A 140 19.54 14.21 8.01
N ASP A 141 19.63 15.50 8.29
CA ASP A 141 20.03 16.00 9.59
C ASP A 141 19.15 15.38 10.69
N ASP A 142 19.70 15.15 11.87
CA ASP A 142 19.06 14.49 13.02
C ASP A 142 17.72 15.13 13.47
N ASN A 143 17.31 16.23 12.84
CA ASN A 143 16.11 17.00 13.13
C ASN A 143 14.84 16.53 12.39
N ASP A 144 14.92 15.55 11.49
CA ASP A 144 13.74 15.01 10.79
C ASP A 144 13.06 13.92 11.64
N CYS A 145 12.62 14.29 12.82
CA CYS A 145 11.77 13.44 13.66
C CYS A 145 10.31 13.56 13.25
N ILE A 146 9.56 12.45 13.36
CA ILE A 146 8.09 12.45 13.19
C ILE A 146 7.40 13.00 14.43
N PHE A 147 8.11 13.07 15.56
CA PHE A 147 7.62 13.58 16.82
C PHE A 147 8.60 14.58 17.44
N THR A 148 8.06 15.62 18.06
CA THR A 148 8.80 16.45 19.03
C THR A 148 8.58 15.91 20.45
N VAL A 149 9.56 16.10 21.32
CA VAL A 149 9.40 15.88 22.76
C VAL A 149 9.22 17.25 23.40
N GLU A 150 7.99 17.55 23.82
CA GLU A 150 7.69 18.73 24.62
C GLU A 150 7.26 18.29 26.02
N GLN A 151 7.92 18.83 27.05
CA GLN A 151 7.62 18.55 28.47
C GLN A 151 7.60 17.05 28.83
N GLY A 152 8.44 16.24 28.17
CA GLY A 152 8.48 14.79 28.40
C GLY A 152 7.44 13.96 27.63
N GLU A 153 6.50 14.59 26.95
CA GLU A 153 5.52 13.93 26.12
C GLU A 153 5.90 14.00 24.62
N ARG A 154 5.74 12.89 23.93
CA ARG A 154 5.92 12.84 22.46
C ARG A 154 4.68 13.44 21.80
N LYS A 155 4.84 14.58 21.16
CA LYS A 155 3.78 15.18 20.34
C LYS A 155 4.08 14.94 18.86
N PRO A 156 3.08 14.54 18.05
CA PRO A 156 3.24 14.46 16.62
C PRO A 156 3.70 15.80 16.08
N ILE A 157 4.74 15.80 15.25
CA ILE A 157 5.04 16.96 14.44
C ILE A 157 3.96 16.98 13.36
N GLU A 158 3.34 18.13 13.12
CA GLU A 158 2.39 18.32 12.00
C GLU A 158 3.04 18.09 10.62
N LYS A 159 4.33 17.82 10.59
CA LYS A 159 5.04 17.40 9.38
C LYS A 159 4.65 15.97 9.02
N LYS A 160 4.10 15.80 7.83
CA LYS A 160 3.80 14.53 7.18
C LYS A 160 5.02 13.62 7.19
N ILE A 161 4.80 12.32 7.38
CA ILE A 161 5.82 11.30 7.16
C ILE A 161 6.36 11.49 5.74
N THR A 162 7.63 11.80 5.63
CA THR A 162 8.19 12.21 4.36
C THR A 162 9.05 11.15 3.71
N ARG A 163 9.62 10.21 4.48
CA ARG A 163 10.60 9.24 3.97
C ARG A 163 10.73 7.98 4.82
N GLY A 164 11.30 6.94 4.22
CA GLY A 164 11.58 5.68 4.87
C GLY A 164 12.38 4.75 3.98
N CYS A 165 12.44 3.47 4.33
CA CYS A 165 13.02 2.44 3.48
C CYS A 165 12.25 1.12 3.59
N VAL A 166 12.44 0.27 2.60
CA VAL A 166 12.05 -1.15 2.59
C VAL A 166 13.28 -1.98 2.26
N ILE A 167 13.33 -3.23 2.71
CA ILE A 167 14.38 -4.16 2.30
C ILE A 167 13.91 -4.90 1.06
N GLU A 168 14.77 -4.94 0.05
CA GLU A 168 14.50 -5.67 -1.19
C GLU A 168 15.22 -7.01 -1.17
N LEU A 169 14.48 -8.06 -1.50
CA LEU A 169 14.99 -9.38 -1.77
C LEU A 169 14.90 -9.65 -3.28
N MET A 170 16.03 -9.83 -3.91
CA MET A 170 16.10 -10.10 -5.35
C MET A 170 15.97 -11.60 -5.63
N PRO A 171 15.11 -12.05 -6.55
CA PRO A 171 15.04 -13.46 -6.91
C PRO A 171 16.36 -13.94 -7.51
N LYS A 172 16.83 -15.13 -7.15
CA LYS A 172 18.03 -15.76 -7.72
C LYS A 172 17.85 -16.03 -9.22
N LYS A 173 16.64 -16.45 -9.60
CA LYS A 173 16.25 -16.72 -11.00
C LYS A 173 14.92 -16.02 -11.31
N LYS A 174 14.70 -15.72 -12.59
CA LYS A 174 13.38 -15.30 -13.05
C LYS A 174 12.40 -16.47 -12.90
N PRO A 175 11.18 -16.27 -12.33
CA PRO A 175 10.19 -17.33 -12.20
C PRO A 175 9.82 -17.94 -13.56
N ASP A 176 9.59 -19.26 -13.62
CA ASP A 176 9.17 -19.95 -14.84
C ASP A 176 7.80 -19.47 -15.35
N SER A 177 6.95 -18.97 -14.44
CA SER A 177 5.66 -18.36 -14.77
C SER A 177 5.75 -16.94 -15.33
N ALA A 178 6.95 -16.36 -15.36
CA ALA A 178 7.16 -15.01 -15.87
C ALA A 178 7.05 -14.96 -17.39
N ALA A 179 6.48 -13.88 -17.93
CA ALA A 179 6.47 -13.66 -19.36
C ALA A 179 7.90 -13.49 -19.93
N GLN A 180 8.11 -13.85 -21.18
CA GLN A 180 9.45 -13.85 -21.79
C GLN A 180 10.18 -12.50 -21.67
N TYR A 181 9.44 -11.41 -21.82
CA TYR A 181 9.95 -10.03 -21.76
C TYR A 181 10.06 -9.44 -20.36
N ASP A 182 9.57 -10.16 -19.34
CA ASP A 182 9.62 -9.65 -17.98
C ASP A 182 11.04 -9.59 -17.45
N LYS A 183 11.35 -8.53 -16.71
CA LYS A 183 12.62 -8.38 -16.02
C LYS A 183 12.59 -9.14 -14.70
N LYS A 184 13.71 -9.75 -14.33
CA LYS A 184 13.84 -10.52 -13.09
C LYS A 184 13.55 -9.68 -11.85
N GLU A 185 14.00 -8.45 -11.83
CA GLU A 185 13.81 -7.51 -10.72
C GLU A 185 12.34 -7.18 -10.44
N TRP A 186 11.44 -7.34 -11.41
CA TRP A 186 10.00 -7.15 -11.20
C TRP A 186 9.36 -8.23 -10.33
N TYR A 187 10.09 -9.29 -10.03
CA TYR A 187 9.68 -10.37 -9.13
C TYR A 187 10.37 -10.29 -7.75
N ALA A 188 10.98 -9.17 -7.43
CA ALA A 188 11.54 -8.92 -6.12
C ALA A 188 10.46 -9.02 -5.02
N LYS A 189 10.89 -9.41 -3.83
CA LYS A 189 10.08 -9.36 -2.61
C LYS A 189 10.55 -8.23 -1.71
N TYR A 190 9.65 -7.73 -0.91
CA TYR A 190 9.97 -6.62 -0.02
C TYR A 190 9.64 -6.99 1.41
N ILE A 191 10.57 -6.65 2.31
CA ILE A 191 10.35 -6.69 3.75
C ILE A 191 10.08 -5.26 4.19
N TYR A 192 8.96 -5.07 4.86
CA TYR A 192 8.52 -3.78 5.36
C TYR A 192 8.79 -3.69 6.86
N PRO A 193 9.06 -2.49 7.40
CA PRO A 193 9.06 -2.30 8.84
C PRO A 193 7.66 -2.59 9.41
N SER A 194 7.59 -2.98 10.67
CA SER A 194 6.30 -3.26 11.33
C SER A 194 5.40 -2.02 11.44
N ASN A 195 6.01 -0.86 11.49
CA ASN A 195 5.39 0.45 11.52
C ASN A 195 6.33 1.49 10.89
N LEU A 196 5.80 2.63 10.53
CA LEU A 196 6.62 3.75 10.09
C LEU A 196 7.48 4.23 11.26
N MET A 197 8.79 4.22 11.06
CA MET A 197 9.75 4.61 12.09
C MET A 197 9.89 6.12 12.17
N GLN A 198 10.16 6.61 13.37
CA GLN A 198 10.16 8.04 13.66
C GLN A 198 11.47 8.72 13.26
N THR A 199 12.58 7.97 13.30
CA THR A 199 13.92 8.49 13.09
C THR A 199 14.69 7.66 12.08
N CYS A 200 15.67 8.29 11.42
CA CYS A 200 16.60 7.58 10.55
C CYS A 200 17.48 6.59 11.33
N MET A 201 17.73 6.83 12.62
CA MET A 201 18.47 5.91 13.46
C MET A 201 17.73 4.60 13.67
N GLU A 202 16.39 4.65 13.90
CA GLU A 202 15.56 3.45 14.00
C GLU A 202 15.61 2.64 12.70
N TYR A 203 15.47 3.30 11.54
CA TYR A 203 15.63 2.64 10.24
C TYR A 203 17.02 2.02 10.04
N ARG A 204 18.10 2.72 10.40
CA ARG A 204 19.47 2.19 10.30
C ARG A 204 19.66 0.95 11.17
N ASN A 205 19.11 0.94 12.38
CA ASN A 205 19.15 -0.21 13.28
C ASN A 205 18.35 -1.38 12.71
N TRP A 206 17.16 -1.10 12.16
CA TRP A 206 16.33 -2.10 11.51
C TRP A 206 17.01 -2.70 10.27
N ILE A 207 17.63 -1.87 9.40
CA ILE A 207 18.40 -2.33 8.24
C ILE A 207 19.49 -3.31 8.66
N LYS A 208 20.32 -2.93 9.66
CA LYS A 208 21.39 -3.78 10.19
C LYS A 208 20.85 -5.10 10.77
N TYR A 209 19.70 -5.05 11.41
CA TYR A 209 19.05 -6.23 11.95
C TYR A 209 18.54 -7.14 10.83
N MET A 210 17.89 -6.58 9.82
CA MET A 210 17.39 -7.34 8.66
C MET A 210 18.53 -7.93 7.83
N GLU A 211 19.61 -7.21 7.59
CA GLU A 211 20.77 -7.72 6.87
C GLU A 211 21.32 -9.03 7.46
N LYS A 212 21.29 -9.15 8.78
CA LYS A 212 21.79 -10.33 9.50
C LYS A 212 20.79 -11.46 9.65
N ASN A 213 19.50 -11.15 9.67
CA ASN A 213 18.47 -12.09 10.16
C ASN A 213 17.34 -12.36 9.16
N TRP A 214 17.33 -11.73 7.99
CA TRP A 214 16.20 -11.84 7.05
C TRP A 214 15.87 -13.29 6.68
N ASP A 215 16.89 -14.13 6.46
CA ASP A 215 16.72 -15.52 6.03
C ASP A 215 16.23 -16.44 7.15
N THR A 216 16.38 -16.03 8.40
CA THR A 216 15.82 -16.71 9.57
C THR A 216 14.39 -16.25 9.86
N LEU A 217 14.12 -14.95 9.65
CA LEU A 217 12.80 -14.35 9.88
C LEU A 217 11.81 -14.66 8.74
N TYR A 218 12.31 -14.86 7.53
CA TYR A 218 11.55 -15.15 6.31
C TYR A 218 12.09 -16.38 5.60
N PRO A 219 12.04 -17.55 6.24
CA PRO A 219 12.64 -18.79 5.73
C PRO A 219 12.07 -19.20 4.37
N GLU A 220 10.83 -18.84 4.06
CA GLU A 220 10.17 -19.10 2.79
C GLU A 220 10.87 -18.42 1.59
N TYR A 221 11.64 -17.37 1.82
CA TYR A 221 12.37 -16.67 0.75
C TYR A 221 13.83 -17.13 0.61
N LYS A 222 14.37 -17.81 1.61
CA LYS A 222 15.80 -18.14 1.69
C LYS A 222 16.33 -18.91 0.50
N GLU A 223 15.53 -19.88 -0.01
CA GLU A 223 15.95 -20.71 -1.13
C GLU A 223 16.00 -19.94 -2.45
N ASN A 224 15.01 -19.09 -2.71
CA ASN A 224 14.78 -18.49 -4.02
C ASN A 224 15.23 -17.04 -4.14
N TYR A 225 15.60 -16.38 -3.03
CA TYR A 225 15.94 -14.96 -3.00
C TYR A 225 17.31 -14.71 -2.36
N VAL A 226 17.86 -13.53 -2.63
CA VAL A 226 19.04 -12.97 -1.99
C VAL A 226 18.74 -11.58 -1.46
N TYR A 227 19.39 -11.21 -0.35
CA TYR A 227 19.32 -9.87 0.20
C TYR A 227 19.93 -8.87 -0.77
N ASN A 228 19.18 -7.84 -1.15
CA ASN A 228 19.63 -6.79 -2.09
C ASN A 228 19.71 -5.41 -1.43
N GLY A 229 19.51 -5.34 -0.13
CA GLY A 229 19.67 -4.13 0.67
C GLY A 229 18.42 -3.24 0.71
N PRO A 230 18.55 -2.07 1.37
CA PRO A 230 17.46 -1.12 1.50
C PRO A 230 17.19 -0.39 0.20
N ARG A 231 15.88 -0.10 -0.03
CA ARG A 231 15.39 0.85 -1.04
C ARG A 231 14.77 2.02 -0.31
N TYR A 232 15.37 3.18 -0.49
CA TYR A 232 14.96 4.40 0.19
C TYR A 232 13.89 5.13 -0.62
N TRP A 233 12.92 5.69 0.08
CA TRP A 233 11.81 6.39 -0.54
C TRP A 233 11.47 7.67 0.20
N LYS A 234 10.82 8.59 -0.50
CA LYS A 234 10.13 9.76 0.06
C LYS A 234 8.71 9.86 -0.47
N LEU A 235 7.82 10.38 0.36
CA LEU A 235 6.47 10.75 -0.05
C LEU A 235 6.54 12.13 -0.71
N ALA A 236 6.36 12.20 -2.02
CA ALA A 236 6.35 13.48 -2.73
C ALA A 236 5.03 14.22 -2.51
N ASN A 237 3.91 13.52 -2.68
CA ASN A 237 2.58 14.00 -2.30
C ASN A 237 1.62 12.83 -2.09
N CYS A 238 0.49 13.12 -1.46
CA CYS A 238 -0.62 12.17 -1.33
C CYS A 238 -1.94 12.92 -1.38
N HIS A 239 -2.98 12.21 -1.79
CA HIS A 239 -4.33 12.75 -1.85
C HIS A 239 -5.35 11.67 -1.56
N ASN A 240 -6.38 12.02 -0.80
CA ASN A 240 -7.51 11.16 -0.50
C ASN A 240 -8.80 11.83 -0.97
N VAL A 241 -9.69 11.06 -1.56
CA VAL A 241 -11.04 11.50 -1.86
C VAL A 241 -12.03 10.44 -1.42
N LEU A 242 -13.14 10.90 -0.82
CA LEU A 242 -14.23 10.03 -0.42
C LEU A 242 -15.15 9.80 -1.60
N ILE A 243 -15.32 8.54 -1.99
CA ILE A 243 -16.27 8.10 -3.01
C ILE A 243 -17.46 7.46 -2.28
N HIS A 244 -18.67 7.87 -2.61
CA HIS A 244 -19.89 7.23 -2.14
C HIS A 244 -20.34 6.18 -3.16
N ARG A 245 -20.98 5.12 -2.67
CA ARG A 245 -21.59 4.12 -3.55
C ARG A 245 -22.80 4.76 -4.25
N ASP A 246 -22.82 4.64 -5.56
CA ASP A 246 -24.03 4.94 -6.35
C ASP A 246 -25.05 3.81 -6.15
N ILE A 247 -26.28 4.18 -5.89
CA ILE A 247 -27.37 3.25 -5.62
C ILE A 247 -28.00 2.78 -6.94
#